data_094ea58cf4d25020ea6618e43a182977
#
_entry.id   094ea58cf4d25020ea6618e43a182977
#
_cell.length_a   1.000
_cell.length_b   1.000
_cell.length_c   1.000
_cell.angle_alpha   90.00
_cell.angle_beta   90.00
_cell.angle_gamma   90.00
#
_symmetry.space_group_name_H-M   'P 1'
#
loop_
_entity.id
_entity.type
_entity.pdbx_description
1 polymer ?
#
loop_
_entity_poly.entity_id
_entity_poly.type
_entity_poly.pdbx_seq_one_letter_code
_entity_poly.pdbx_strand_id
1 'polypeptide(L)'
;VLACVPFMLPNITQRQIDPKLGQFSGSISPLLQRIYLGRGITSDEQLQRTLAKLPRPDALKGLSDGVALLEEALKQQQSVLIVGDFDADGATSTALTMLAMRAMGMQYIDFIVPNRFEFGYGLTPEIVALAQQRNPDLIITVDNGISSVSGVKAAKEAGIKVLITDHHLPGAVLPEADAILNPNQHGCDFPSKNLAGVGVVFYLLSALRSHLRETGWFETQNIVMPNMAEWLDLVALGTVADVVP
;
A
#
# COMPACT_ATOMS: atom_id res chain seq x y z
N VAL A 1 -7.73 -8.69 -54.46
CA VAL A 1 -9.03 -8.26 -53.91
C VAL A 1 -8.82 -8.19 -52.41
N LEU A 2 -8.58 -6.99 -51.90
CA LEU A 2 -8.52 -6.72 -50.43
C LEU A 2 -9.97 -6.75 -49.93
N ALA A 3 -10.28 -7.75 -49.10
CA ALA A 3 -11.55 -7.81 -48.40
C ALA A 3 -11.63 -6.63 -47.39
N CYS A 4 -12.56 -5.75 -47.60
CA CYS A 4 -12.88 -4.65 -46.72
C CYS A 4 -13.49 -5.26 -45.43
N VAL A 5 -12.72 -5.33 -44.35
CA VAL A 5 -13.25 -5.73 -43.05
C VAL A 5 -14.20 -4.61 -42.59
N PRO A 6 -15.49 -4.88 -42.32
CA PRO A 6 -16.42 -3.84 -41.91
C PRO A 6 -15.96 -3.30 -40.55
N PHE A 7 -15.75 -1.99 -40.48
CA PHE A 7 -15.45 -1.28 -39.25
C PHE A 7 -16.70 -1.35 -38.35
N MET A 8 -16.72 -2.30 -37.42
CA MET A 8 -17.78 -2.35 -36.43
C MET A 8 -17.60 -1.17 -35.47
N LEU A 9 -18.49 -0.20 -35.55
CA LEU A 9 -18.55 0.88 -34.56
C LEU A 9 -18.83 0.26 -33.18
N PRO A 10 -18.08 0.67 -32.15
CA PRO A 10 -18.31 0.18 -30.79
C PRO A 10 -19.72 0.53 -30.34
N ASN A 11 -20.44 -0.44 -29.77
CA ASN A 11 -21.74 -0.20 -29.14
C ASN A 11 -21.55 0.71 -27.93
N ILE A 12 -22.14 1.91 -27.99
CA ILE A 12 -22.18 2.82 -26.83
C ILE A 12 -23.38 2.42 -25.98
N THR A 13 -23.12 1.85 -24.80
CA THR A 13 -24.15 1.56 -23.81
C THR A 13 -24.13 2.62 -22.71
N GLN A 14 -25.27 3.19 -22.42
CA GLN A 14 -25.43 4.17 -21.35
C GLN A 14 -25.78 3.44 -20.05
N ARG A 15 -24.96 3.67 -18.99
CA ARG A 15 -25.24 3.13 -17.64
C ARG A 15 -26.57 3.69 -17.13
N GLN A 16 -27.46 2.80 -16.71
CA GLN A 16 -28.71 3.21 -16.03
C GLN A 16 -28.36 3.63 -14.59
N ILE A 17 -28.80 4.83 -14.22
CA ILE A 17 -28.54 5.41 -12.90
C ILE A 17 -29.87 5.76 -12.29
N ASP A 18 -30.18 5.26 -11.10
CA ASP A 18 -31.35 5.66 -10.33
C ASP A 18 -31.05 6.97 -9.56
N PRO A 19 -31.65 8.10 -9.91
CA PRO A 19 -31.41 9.37 -9.22
C PRO A 19 -31.86 9.36 -7.75
N LYS A 20 -32.76 8.45 -7.37
CA LYS A 20 -33.29 8.34 -6.00
C LYS A 20 -32.24 7.82 -4.99
N LEU A 21 -31.17 7.22 -5.47
CA LEU A 21 -30.07 6.76 -4.62
C LEU A 21 -29.20 7.89 -4.08
N GLY A 22 -29.29 9.08 -4.67
CA GLY A 22 -28.49 10.25 -4.31
C GLY A 22 -29.05 11.03 -3.12
N GLN A 23 -28.21 11.26 -2.12
CA GLN A 23 -28.45 12.15 -0.98
C GLN A 23 -27.51 13.34 -1.05
N PHE A 24 -27.57 14.09 -2.14
CA PHE A 24 -26.72 15.24 -2.37
C PHE A 24 -27.38 16.54 -1.93
N SER A 25 -26.62 17.45 -1.36
CA SER A 25 -27.05 18.82 -1.11
C SER A 25 -27.25 19.57 -2.44
N GLY A 26 -28.08 20.61 -2.43
CA GLY A 26 -28.37 21.43 -3.60
C GLY A 26 -27.15 22.19 -4.17
N SER A 27 -25.98 22.09 -3.56
CA SER A 27 -24.74 22.70 -4.04
C SER A 27 -24.11 21.97 -5.21
N ILE A 28 -24.43 20.68 -5.42
CA ILE A 28 -23.89 19.86 -6.50
C ILE A 28 -24.84 19.88 -7.70
N SER A 29 -24.35 20.26 -8.88
CA SER A 29 -25.16 20.30 -10.09
C SER A 29 -25.74 18.93 -10.45
N PRO A 30 -26.94 18.84 -11.08
CA PRO A 30 -27.54 17.56 -11.46
C PRO A 30 -26.65 16.69 -12.34
N LEU A 31 -25.82 17.30 -13.19
CA LEU A 31 -24.87 16.59 -14.03
C LEU A 31 -23.82 15.87 -13.18
N LEU A 32 -23.22 16.57 -12.20
CA LEU A 32 -22.22 15.99 -11.30
C LEU A 32 -22.84 14.92 -10.40
N GLN A 33 -24.05 15.14 -9.89
CA GLN A 33 -24.78 14.12 -9.12
C GLN A 33 -24.91 12.82 -9.93
N ARG A 34 -25.29 12.92 -11.20
CA ARG A 34 -25.42 11.77 -12.10
C ARG A 34 -24.07 11.07 -12.33
N ILE A 35 -22.98 11.82 -12.49
CA ILE A 35 -21.64 11.26 -12.66
C ILE A 35 -21.21 10.54 -11.38
N TYR A 36 -21.42 11.15 -10.23
CA TYR A 36 -21.10 10.56 -8.92
C TYR A 36 -21.89 9.28 -8.66
N LEU A 37 -23.21 9.30 -8.88
CA LEU A 37 -24.05 8.10 -8.78
C LEU A 37 -23.59 6.99 -9.71
N GLY A 38 -23.19 7.33 -10.92
CA GLY A 38 -22.62 6.35 -11.87
C GLY A 38 -21.30 5.73 -11.40
N ARG A 39 -20.66 6.32 -10.42
CA ARG A 39 -19.43 5.83 -9.76
C ARG A 39 -19.69 5.26 -8.38
N GLY A 40 -20.94 5.07 -7.98
CA GLY A 40 -21.32 4.53 -6.67
C GLY A 40 -21.24 5.50 -5.51
N ILE A 41 -20.99 6.80 -5.77
CA ILE A 41 -21.02 7.86 -4.74
C ILE A 41 -22.46 8.33 -4.60
N THR A 42 -23.01 8.22 -3.39
CA THR A 42 -24.43 8.48 -3.12
C THR A 42 -24.69 9.67 -2.20
N SER A 43 -23.66 10.24 -1.56
CA SER A 43 -23.82 11.35 -0.63
C SER A 43 -22.65 12.35 -0.66
N ASP A 44 -22.91 13.58 -0.20
CA ASP A 44 -21.89 14.62 -0.04
C ASP A 44 -20.79 14.18 0.96
N GLU A 45 -21.14 13.34 1.92
CA GLU A 45 -20.20 12.85 2.92
C GLU A 45 -19.03 12.08 2.30
N GLN A 46 -19.33 11.28 1.26
CA GLN A 46 -18.35 10.54 0.50
C GLN A 46 -17.44 11.44 -0.38
N LEU A 47 -17.84 12.70 -0.59
CA LEU A 47 -17.05 13.69 -1.33
C LEU A 47 -16.13 14.52 -0.43
N GLN A 48 -16.22 14.36 0.89
CA GLN A 48 -15.36 15.09 1.82
C GLN A 48 -13.92 14.60 1.73
N ARG A 49 -12.99 15.55 1.49
CA ARG A 49 -11.56 15.29 1.25
C ARG A 49 -10.68 15.84 2.37
N THR A 50 -11.16 15.78 3.62
CA THR A 50 -10.38 16.23 4.76
C THR A 50 -9.65 15.05 5.41
N LEU A 51 -8.46 15.28 5.96
CA LEU A 51 -7.69 14.27 6.69
C LEU A 51 -8.46 13.65 7.85
N ALA A 52 -9.39 14.41 8.46
CA ALA A 52 -10.26 13.92 9.52
C ALA A 52 -11.25 12.82 9.08
N LYS A 53 -11.43 12.66 7.76
CA LYS A 53 -12.31 11.63 7.17
C LYS A 53 -11.55 10.40 6.65
N LEU A 54 -10.24 10.36 6.82
CA LEU A 54 -9.47 9.14 6.55
C LEU A 54 -10.01 7.99 7.41
N PRO A 55 -10.21 6.79 6.83
CA PRO A 55 -10.55 5.61 7.60
C PRO A 55 -9.56 5.37 8.74
N ARG A 56 -10.04 4.80 9.84
CA ARG A 56 -9.16 4.44 10.95
C ARG A 56 -8.28 3.27 10.57
N PRO A 57 -6.98 3.30 10.90
CA PRO A 57 -6.04 2.27 10.50
C PRO A 57 -6.28 0.92 11.17
N ASP A 58 -6.90 0.89 12.35
CA ASP A 58 -7.14 -0.27 13.18
C ASP A 58 -7.98 -1.38 12.50
N ALA A 59 -8.77 -1.04 11.49
CA ALA A 59 -9.48 -2.02 10.67
C ALA A 59 -8.59 -2.74 9.62
N LEU A 60 -7.35 -2.30 9.41
CA LEU A 60 -6.43 -2.93 8.46
C LEU A 60 -5.81 -4.19 9.10
N LYS A 61 -6.19 -5.36 8.59
CA LYS A 61 -5.72 -6.64 9.11
C LYS A 61 -4.20 -6.75 9.02
N GLY A 62 -3.55 -7.24 10.09
CA GLY A 62 -2.10 -7.38 10.22
C GLY A 62 -1.39 -6.09 10.67
N LEU A 63 -2.13 -4.99 10.91
CA LEU A 63 -1.53 -3.72 11.28
C LEU A 63 -0.72 -3.80 12.58
N SER A 64 -1.27 -4.43 13.62
CA SER A 64 -0.59 -4.60 14.92
C SER A 64 0.70 -5.38 14.79
N ASP A 65 0.69 -6.46 14.00
CA ASP A 65 1.87 -7.31 13.79
C ASP A 65 2.93 -6.56 12.98
N GLY A 66 2.52 -5.81 11.94
CA GLY A 66 3.41 -4.96 11.17
C GLY A 66 4.05 -3.85 12.01
N VAL A 67 3.27 -3.18 12.89
CA VAL A 67 3.80 -2.18 13.82
C VAL A 67 4.80 -2.79 14.79
N ALA A 68 4.49 -3.97 15.35
CA ALA A 68 5.39 -4.66 16.27
C ALA A 68 6.73 -5.05 15.62
N LEU A 69 6.69 -5.55 14.38
CA LEU A 69 7.90 -5.87 13.61
C LEU A 69 8.77 -4.63 13.36
N LEU A 70 8.15 -3.52 12.96
CA LEU A 70 8.88 -2.28 12.69
C LEU A 70 9.41 -1.63 13.98
N GLU A 71 8.66 -1.71 15.08
CA GLU A 71 9.14 -1.26 16.39
C GLU A 71 10.35 -2.08 16.83
N GLU A 72 10.30 -3.41 16.71
CA GLU A 72 11.43 -4.29 17.02
C GLU A 72 12.66 -3.93 16.18
N ALA A 73 12.47 -3.76 14.86
CA ALA A 73 13.55 -3.39 13.96
C ALA A 73 14.18 -2.03 14.34
N LEU A 74 13.37 -1.03 14.71
CA LEU A 74 13.84 0.26 15.20
C LEU A 74 14.62 0.14 16.51
N LYS A 75 14.08 -0.57 17.49
CA LYS A 75 14.71 -0.72 18.83
C LYS A 75 16.04 -1.47 18.76
N GLN A 76 16.13 -2.47 17.89
CA GLN A 76 17.32 -3.30 17.74
C GLN A 76 18.27 -2.79 16.64
N GLN A 77 17.88 -1.72 15.92
CA GLN A 77 18.61 -1.21 14.74
C GLN A 77 18.94 -2.32 13.75
N GLN A 78 17.93 -3.16 13.46
CA GLN A 78 18.04 -4.24 12.48
C GLN A 78 18.28 -3.70 11.07
N SER A 79 18.93 -4.50 10.24
CA SER A 79 19.08 -4.21 8.81
C SER A 79 17.76 -4.46 8.08
N VAL A 80 17.14 -3.41 7.57
CA VAL A 80 15.86 -3.48 6.84
C VAL A 80 16.10 -3.29 5.36
N LEU A 81 15.57 -4.21 4.55
CA LEU A 81 15.63 -4.12 3.09
C LEU A 81 14.21 -4.01 2.52
N ILE A 82 13.95 -2.94 1.79
CA ILE A 82 12.70 -2.77 1.07
C ILE A 82 12.82 -3.40 -0.32
N VAL A 83 11.86 -4.23 -0.69
CA VAL A 83 11.71 -4.78 -2.04
C VAL A 83 10.48 -4.11 -2.67
N GLY A 84 10.75 -3.10 -3.52
CA GLY A 84 9.72 -2.30 -4.19
C GLY A 84 9.33 -2.87 -5.55
N ASP A 85 8.12 -2.52 -6.01
CA ASP A 85 7.77 -2.70 -7.42
C ASP A 85 8.39 -1.56 -8.26
N PHE A 86 8.44 -1.77 -9.57
CA PHE A 86 9.18 -0.91 -10.52
C PHE A 86 8.35 0.28 -11.03
N ASP A 87 7.04 0.31 -10.79
CA ASP A 87 6.16 1.38 -11.24
C ASP A 87 6.10 2.57 -10.25
N ALA A 88 5.21 3.53 -10.53
CA ALA A 88 5.15 4.75 -9.73
C ALA A 88 4.57 4.50 -8.32
N ASP A 89 3.66 3.54 -8.14
CA ASP A 89 3.15 3.19 -6.81
C ASP A 89 4.22 2.49 -5.98
N GLY A 90 4.93 1.51 -6.55
CA GLY A 90 6.09 0.88 -5.91
C GLY A 90 7.21 1.86 -5.58
N ALA A 91 7.51 2.79 -6.50
CA ALA A 91 8.54 3.81 -6.27
C ALA A 91 8.16 4.79 -5.15
N THR A 92 6.92 5.29 -5.12
CA THR A 92 6.44 6.19 -4.06
C THR A 92 6.30 5.48 -2.72
N SER A 93 5.87 4.21 -2.72
CA SER A 93 5.84 3.33 -1.54
C SER A 93 7.24 3.13 -0.95
N THR A 94 8.23 2.86 -1.79
CA THR A 94 9.64 2.72 -1.39
C THR A 94 10.17 4.03 -0.80
N ALA A 95 9.96 5.16 -1.49
CA ALA A 95 10.42 6.47 -1.04
C ALA A 95 9.79 6.86 0.31
N LEU A 96 8.48 6.68 0.45
CA LEU A 96 7.75 6.96 1.68
C LEU A 96 8.29 6.11 2.85
N THR A 97 8.49 4.82 2.63
CA THR A 97 9.01 3.90 3.67
C THR A 97 10.41 4.34 4.11
N MET A 98 11.31 4.62 3.15
CA MET A 98 12.66 5.09 3.44
C MET A 98 12.67 6.39 4.25
N LEU A 99 11.91 7.39 3.81
CA LEU A 99 11.85 8.71 4.45
C LEU A 99 11.29 8.63 5.87
N ALA A 100 10.15 7.96 6.03
CA ALA A 100 9.47 7.86 7.31
C ALA A 100 10.27 7.05 8.33
N MET A 101 10.79 5.87 7.95
CA MET A 101 11.59 5.04 8.85
C MET A 101 12.88 5.73 9.28
N ARG A 102 13.56 6.44 8.37
CA ARG A 102 14.73 7.27 8.73
C ARG A 102 14.36 8.40 9.68
N ALA A 103 13.26 9.10 9.42
CA ALA A 103 12.78 10.16 10.30
C ALA A 103 12.36 9.65 11.69
N MET A 104 11.99 8.37 11.81
CA MET A 104 11.68 7.71 13.09
C MET A 104 12.94 7.12 13.78
N GLY A 105 14.13 7.23 13.15
CA GLY A 105 15.41 6.82 13.75
C GLY A 105 16.02 5.54 13.22
N MET A 106 15.49 4.95 12.15
CA MET A 106 16.10 3.79 11.50
C MET A 106 17.40 4.19 10.78
N GLN A 107 18.51 3.56 11.14
CA GLN A 107 19.83 3.83 10.54
C GLN A 107 20.14 2.89 9.37
N TYR A 108 19.81 1.62 9.52
CA TYR A 108 20.15 0.57 8.55
C TYR A 108 18.91 0.19 7.72
N ILE A 109 18.61 1.02 6.74
CA ILE A 109 17.51 0.80 5.79
C ILE A 109 17.97 1.09 4.37
N ASP A 110 17.76 0.13 3.48
CA ASP A 110 18.10 0.19 2.07
C ASP A 110 16.96 -0.38 1.21
N PHE A 111 17.05 -0.30 -0.09
CA PHE A 111 16.04 -0.82 -0.98
C PHE A 111 16.63 -1.48 -2.22
N ILE A 112 15.84 -2.36 -2.82
CA ILE A 112 16.05 -2.90 -4.16
C ILE A 112 14.75 -2.80 -4.95
N VAL A 113 14.88 -2.51 -6.24
CA VAL A 113 13.79 -2.60 -7.21
C VAL A 113 14.23 -3.60 -8.28
N PRO A 114 13.78 -4.85 -8.18
CA PRO A 114 14.23 -5.91 -9.07
C PRO A 114 13.73 -5.70 -10.50
N ASN A 115 14.56 -6.06 -11.49
CA ASN A 115 14.15 -6.05 -12.87
C ASN A 115 13.17 -7.22 -13.13
N ARG A 116 11.89 -6.92 -13.34
CA ARG A 116 10.84 -7.94 -13.57
C ARG A 116 11.08 -8.83 -14.79
N PHE A 117 11.84 -8.36 -15.78
CA PHE A 117 12.15 -9.15 -16.97
C PHE A 117 13.18 -10.26 -16.68
N GLU A 118 13.97 -10.10 -15.62
CA GLU A 118 14.99 -11.07 -15.20
C GLU A 118 14.49 -11.96 -14.05
N PHE A 119 13.77 -11.38 -13.09
CA PHE A 119 13.43 -12.04 -11.81
C PHE A 119 11.94 -12.36 -11.65
N GLY A 120 11.08 -11.94 -12.60
CA GLY A 120 9.63 -12.06 -12.47
C GLY A 120 9.02 -10.97 -11.58
N TYR A 121 7.75 -11.17 -11.17
CA TYR A 121 7.00 -10.22 -10.36
C TYR A 121 6.99 -10.62 -8.88
N GLY A 122 7.07 -9.62 -8.00
CA GLY A 122 6.99 -9.79 -6.55
C GLY A 122 8.27 -10.38 -5.95
N LEU A 123 8.20 -10.84 -4.72
CA LEU A 123 9.33 -11.45 -4.01
C LEU A 123 9.48 -12.92 -4.48
N THR A 124 10.49 -13.19 -5.31
CA THR A 124 10.84 -14.54 -5.76
C THR A 124 12.04 -15.08 -4.99
N PRO A 125 12.33 -16.41 -5.01
CA PRO A 125 13.53 -16.97 -4.40
C PRO A 125 14.83 -16.34 -4.93
N GLU A 126 14.88 -15.97 -6.20
CA GLU A 126 16.03 -15.31 -6.84
C GLU A 126 16.24 -13.90 -6.28
N ILE A 127 15.15 -13.16 -6.03
CA ILE A 127 15.19 -11.84 -5.39
C ILE A 127 15.64 -11.96 -3.94
N VAL A 128 15.21 -13.01 -3.23
CA VAL A 128 15.69 -13.29 -1.88
C VAL A 128 17.20 -13.59 -1.89
N ALA A 129 17.69 -14.36 -2.86
CA ALA A 129 19.14 -14.60 -3.00
C ALA A 129 19.93 -13.29 -3.26
N LEU A 130 19.34 -12.35 -4.01
CA LEU A 130 19.93 -11.03 -4.18
C LEU A 130 19.87 -10.21 -2.88
N ALA A 131 18.75 -10.26 -2.17
CA ALA A 131 18.57 -9.60 -0.87
C ALA A 131 19.57 -10.08 0.18
N GLN A 132 19.86 -11.39 0.24
CA GLN A 132 20.83 -11.97 1.16
C GLN A 132 22.23 -11.39 1.05
N GLN A 133 22.63 -10.86 -0.11
CA GLN A 133 23.92 -10.19 -0.29
C GLN A 133 24.04 -8.91 0.54
N ARG A 134 22.92 -8.38 1.04
CA ARG A 134 22.84 -7.19 1.90
C ARG A 134 22.63 -7.53 3.38
N ASN A 135 22.55 -8.84 3.69
CA ASN A 135 22.35 -9.37 5.05
C ASN A 135 21.20 -8.68 5.82
N PRO A 136 19.96 -8.63 5.29
CA PRO A 136 18.86 -8.04 6.00
C PRO A 136 18.34 -8.95 7.11
N ASP A 137 17.91 -8.35 8.23
CA ASP A 137 17.15 -9.02 9.27
C ASP A 137 15.65 -9.06 8.93
N LEU A 138 15.19 -8.02 8.21
CA LEU A 138 13.80 -7.84 7.80
C LEU A 138 13.71 -7.39 6.34
N ILE A 139 12.92 -8.11 5.55
CA ILE A 139 12.47 -7.67 4.22
C ILE A 139 11.07 -7.06 4.37
N ILE A 140 10.88 -5.85 3.80
CA ILE A 140 9.57 -5.23 3.64
C ILE A 140 9.27 -5.22 2.15
N THR A 141 8.21 -5.91 1.71
CA THR A 141 7.71 -5.73 0.35
C THR A 141 6.74 -4.56 0.32
N VAL A 142 6.84 -3.70 -0.69
CA VAL A 142 5.92 -2.59 -0.89
C VAL A 142 5.33 -2.66 -2.29
N ASP A 143 3.99 -2.61 -2.37
CA ASP A 143 3.23 -2.73 -3.59
C ASP A 143 3.40 -4.09 -4.31
N ASN A 144 3.80 -5.09 -3.56
CA ASN A 144 3.93 -6.48 -4.03
C ASN A 144 3.98 -7.44 -2.84
N GLY A 145 3.92 -8.74 -3.13
CA GLY A 145 4.23 -9.77 -2.14
C GLY A 145 3.07 -10.65 -1.72
N ILE A 146 1.80 -10.23 -1.90
CA ILE A 146 0.63 -11.01 -1.45
C ILE A 146 0.53 -12.42 -2.08
N SER A 147 1.14 -12.61 -3.23
CA SER A 147 1.19 -13.90 -3.94
C SER A 147 2.58 -14.56 -3.91
N SER A 148 3.54 -14.01 -3.15
CA SER A 148 4.95 -14.43 -3.13
C SER A 148 5.23 -15.61 -2.19
N VAL A 149 4.46 -16.69 -2.30
CA VAL A 149 4.55 -17.86 -1.39
C VAL A 149 5.96 -18.46 -1.37
N SER A 150 6.55 -18.70 -2.55
CA SER A 150 7.89 -19.29 -2.67
C SER A 150 9.00 -18.38 -2.18
N GLY A 151 8.89 -17.08 -2.46
CA GLY A 151 9.88 -16.09 -2.02
C GLY A 151 9.86 -15.90 -0.50
N VAL A 152 8.68 -15.79 0.10
CA VAL A 152 8.55 -15.72 1.57
C VAL A 152 9.12 -16.97 2.23
N LYS A 153 8.83 -18.15 1.68
CA LYS A 153 9.41 -19.40 2.18
C LYS A 153 10.94 -19.37 2.12
N ALA A 154 11.53 -18.95 1.00
CA ALA A 154 12.99 -18.83 0.84
C ALA A 154 13.59 -17.81 1.84
N ALA A 155 12.93 -16.68 2.08
CA ALA A 155 13.39 -15.70 3.05
C ALA A 155 13.39 -16.27 4.48
N LYS A 156 12.32 -16.97 4.87
CA LYS A 156 12.23 -17.61 6.20
C LYS A 156 13.24 -18.74 6.38
N GLU A 157 13.49 -19.54 5.34
CA GLU A 157 14.56 -20.56 5.35
C GLU A 157 15.96 -19.94 5.51
N ALA A 158 16.13 -18.69 5.06
CA ALA A 158 17.35 -17.91 5.27
C ALA A 158 17.41 -17.18 6.62
N GLY A 159 16.39 -17.32 7.48
CA GLY A 159 16.29 -16.65 8.77
C GLY A 159 15.89 -15.18 8.70
N ILE A 160 15.37 -14.72 7.56
CA ILE A 160 14.96 -13.33 7.33
C ILE A 160 13.46 -13.19 7.60
N LYS A 161 13.07 -12.23 8.44
CA LYS A 161 11.67 -11.88 8.66
C LYS A 161 11.08 -11.18 7.43
N VAL A 162 9.79 -11.34 7.18
CA VAL A 162 9.11 -10.73 6.03
C VAL A 162 7.84 -10.01 6.46
N LEU A 163 7.77 -8.73 6.14
CA LEU A 163 6.59 -7.88 6.25
C LEU A 163 6.08 -7.56 4.84
N ILE A 164 4.85 -7.97 4.53
CA ILE A 164 4.20 -7.67 3.25
C ILE A 164 3.28 -6.47 3.40
N THR A 165 3.47 -5.44 2.55
CA THR A 165 2.50 -4.37 2.32
C THR A 165 2.12 -4.37 0.84
N ASP A 166 0.87 -4.65 0.57
CA ASP A 166 0.37 -4.87 -0.79
C ASP A 166 -1.11 -4.50 -0.89
N HIS A 167 -1.63 -4.30 -2.07
CA HIS A 167 -3.05 -4.05 -2.33
C HIS A 167 -3.63 -4.94 -3.43
N HIS A 168 -2.80 -5.73 -4.09
CA HIS A 168 -3.25 -6.65 -5.12
C HIS A 168 -4.17 -7.75 -4.57
N LEU A 169 -4.94 -8.38 -5.45
CA LEU A 169 -5.83 -9.47 -5.06
C LEU A 169 -5.02 -10.69 -4.60
N PRO A 170 -5.34 -11.27 -3.45
CA PRO A 170 -4.64 -12.45 -2.96
C PRO A 170 -4.90 -13.68 -3.82
N GLY A 171 -3.92 -14.56 -3.90
CA GLY A 171 -4.08 -15.89 -4.46
C GLY A 171 -4.89 -16.83 -3.54
N ALA A 172 -5.06 -18.09 -3.96
CA ALA A 172 -5.75 -19.11 -3.15
C ALA A 172 -5.03 -19.43 -1.83
N VAL A 173 -3.71 -19.24 -1.80
CA VAL A 173 -2.86 -19.46 -0.62
C VAL A 173 -2.09 -18.17 -0.36
N LEU A 174 -2.12 -17.71 0.89
CA LEU A 174 -1.30 -16.58 1.32
C LEU A 174 0.11 -17.06 1.70
N PRO A 175 1.14 -16.22 1.49
CA PRO A 175 2.49 -16.51 2.00
C PRO A 175 2.51 -16.50 3.53
N GLU A 176 3.37 -17.32 4.14
CA GLU A 176 3.58 -17.40 5.58
C GLU A 176 4.52 -16.30 6.09
N ALA A 177 4.25 -15.05 5.71
CA ALA A 177 5.00 -13.90 6.18
C ALA A 177 4.75 -13.61 7.67
N ASP A 178 5.67 -12.91 8.32
CA ASP A 178 5.56 -12.55 9.73
C ASP A 178 4.44 -11.51 9.96
N ALA A 179 4.16 -10.65 8.96
CA ALA A 179 2.94 -9.85 8.92
C ALA A 179 2.53 -9.57 7.46
N ILE A 180 1.22 -9.44 7.22
CA ILE A 180 0.65 -9.09 5.92
C ILE A 180 -0.37 -7.97 6.11
N LEU A 181 -0.10 -6.82 5.48
CA LEU A 181 -1.04 -5.71 5.37
C LEU A 181 -1.52 -5.63 3.92
N ASN A 182 -2.77 -5.98 3.72
CA ASN A 182 -3.43 -5.87 2.42
C ASN A 182 -4.94 -5.70 2.63
N PRO A 183 -5.56 -4.63 2.16
CA PRO A 183 -6.99 -4.40 2.34
C PRO A 183 -7.86 -5.47 1.65
N ASN A 184 -7.31 -6.16 0.63
CA ASN A 184 -8.01 -7.18 -0.14
C ASN A 184 -7.83 -8.61 0.42
N GLN A 185 -7.01 -8.81 1.47
CA GLN A 185 -6.89 -10.15 2.09
C GLN A 185 -8.18 -10.57 2.79
N HIS A 186 -8.45 -11.87 2.84
CA HIS A 186 -9.63 -12.43 3.49
C HIS A 186 -9.71 -12.01 4.98
N GLY A 187 -10.88 -11.54 5.38
CA GLY A 187 -11.15 -11.11 6.78
C GLY A 187 -10.50 -9.77 7.12
N CYS A 188 -10.15 -8.93 6.15
CA CYS A 188 -9.78 -7.55 6.37
C CYS A 188 -11.02 -6.67 6.31
N ASP A 189 -11.31 -5.93 7.39
CA ASP A 189 -12.47 -5.04 7.51
C ASP A 189 -12.17 -3.60 7.11
N PHE A 190 -10.98 -3.33 6.57
CA PHE A 190 -10.64 -1.99 6.10
C PHE A 190 -11.61 -1.54 4.99
N PRO A 191 -12.23 -0.35 5.13
CA PRO A 191 -13.36 0.03 4.29
C PRO A 191 -13.00 0.33 2.83
N SER A 192 -11.76 0.77 2.56
CA SER A 192 -11.30 1.02 1.19
C SER A 192 -10.56 -0.19 0.62
N LYS A 193 -11.19 -0.86 -0.35
CA LYS A 193 -10.55 -1.96 -1.11
C LYS A 193 -9.74 -1.44 -2.30
N ASN A 194 -9.86 -0.16 -2.59
CA ASN A 194 -9.21 0.54 -3.69
C ASN A 194 -7.99 1.36 -3.22
N LEU A 195 -7.42 1.01 -2.07
CA LEU A 195 -6.24 1.67 -1.56
C LEU A 195 -5.01 1.24 -2.38
N ALA A 196 -4.25 2.19 -2.91
CA ALA A 196 -2.99 1.90 -3.60
C ALA A 196 -1.91 1.40 -2.63
N GLY A 197 -0.85 0.76 -3.12
CA GLY A 197 0.24 0.23 -2.29
C GLY A 197 0.86 1.29 -1.39
N VAL A 198 1.11 2.50 -1.91
CA VAL A 198 1.61 3.64 -1.11
C VAL A 198 0.65 4.03 0.01
N GLY A 199 -0.66 3.90 -0.20
CA GLY A 199 -1.68 4.13 0.83
C GLY A 199 -1.59 3.09 1.95
N VAL A 200 -1.35 1.82 1.64
CA VAL A 200 -1.15 0.76 2.65
C VAL A 200 0.05 1.07 3.52
N VAL A 201 1.18 1.42 2.90
CA VAL A 201 2.40 1.82 3.62
C VAL A 201 2.16 3.07 4.46
N PHE A 202 1.46 4.07 3.95
CA PHE A 202 1.13 5.28 4.70
C PHE A 202 0.35 4.98 5.98
N TYR A 203 -0.62 4.07 5.93
CA TYR A 203 -1.39 3.66 7.12
C TYR A 203 -0.51 2.93 8.13
N LEU A 204 0.33 2.00 7.68
CA LEU A 204 1.27 1.29 8.56
C LEU A 204 2.22 2.27 9.27
N LEU A 205 2.87 3.16 8.52
CA LEU A 205 3.84 4.12 9.07
C LEU A 205 3.17 5.16 9.98
N SER A 206 1.93 5.56 9.67
CA SER A 206 1.14 6.44 10.52
C SER A 206 0.78 5.78 11.85
N ALA A 207 0.43 4.49 11.83
CA ALA A 207 0.16 3.69 13.01
C ALA A 207 1.45 3.49 13.85
N LEU A 208 2.57 3.15 13.21
CA LEU A 208 3.87 3.04 13.87
C LEU A 208 4.25 4.35 14.56
N ARG A 209 4.15 5.48 13.85
CA ARG A 209 4.44 6.80 14.43
C ARG A 209 3.56 7.10 15.66
N SER A 210 2.27 6.75 15.60
CA SER A 210 1.37 6.93 16.75
C SER A 210 1.77 6.07 17.92
N HIS A 211 2.09 4.81 17.68
CA HIS A 211 2.58 3.87 18.69
C HIS A 211 3.90 4.34 19.32
N LEU A 212 4.86 4.77 18.51
CA LEU A 212 6.14 5.31 18.99
C LEU A 212 5.97 6.57 19.82
N ARG A 213 5.00 7.44 19.49
CA ARG A 213 4.65 8.59 20.33
C ARG A 213 4.10 8.14 21.68
N GLU A 214 3.18 7.18 21.71
CA GLU A 214 2.53 6.70 22.93
C GLU A 214 3.51 5.99 23.87
N THR A 215 4.54 5.35 23.30
CA THR A 215 5.62 4.69 24.07
C THR A 215 6.77 5.59 24.45
N GLY A 216 6.72 6.88 24.13
CA GLY A 216 7.76 7.88 24.48
C GLY A 216 9.07 7.70 23.70
N TRP A 217 9.01 7.05 22.53
CA TRP A 217 10.21 6.79 21.71
C TRP A 217 10.92 8.07 21.28
N PHE A 218 10.17 9.04 20.76
CA PHE A 218 10.74 10.26 20.21
C PHE A 218 11.47 11.10 21.27
N GLU A 219 10.90 11.17 22.47
CA GLU A 219 11.53 11.83 23.61
C GLU A 219 12.78 11.08 24.08
N THR A 220 12.69 9.75 24.21
CA THR A 220 13.80 8.91 24.67
C THR A 220 14.98 8.93 23.70
N GLN A 221 14.72 8.96 22.39
CA GLN A 221 15.75 9.01 21.35
C GLN A 221 16.17 10.43 20.96
N ASN A 222 15.54 11.46 21.55
CA ASN A 222 15.76 12.86 21.19
C ASN A 222 15.56 13.11 19.67
N ILE A 223 14.49 12.52 19.12
CA ILE A 223 14.10 12.64 17.70
C ILE A 223 12.89 13.55 17.61
N VAL A 224 12.91 14.48 16.64
CA VAL A 224 11.71 15.28 16.32
C VAL A 224 10.68 14.36 15.66
N MET A 225 9.50 14.26 16.27
CA MET A 225 8.42 13.43 15.74
C MET A 225 8.02 13.88 14.33
N PRO A 226 8.10 13.01 13.30
CA PRO A 226 7.80 13.41 11.93
C PRO A 226 6.31 13.70 11.73
N ASN A 227 6.03 14.65 10.83
CA ASN A 227 4.67 14.93 10.38
C ASN A 227 4.37 14.14 9.11
N MET A 228 3.56 13.08 9.22
CA MET A 228 3.22 12.22 8.09
C MET A 228 2.52 12.96 6.94
N ALA A 229 1.88 14.10 7.20
CA ALA A 229 1.21 14.88 6.18
C ALA A 229 2.18 15.52 5.17
N GLU A 230 3.46 15.64 5.50
CA GLU A 230 4.49 16.17 4.58
C GLU A 230 4.76 15.25 3.39
N TRP A 231 4.37 13.99 3.46
CA TRP A 231 4.57 12.99 2.40
C TRP A 231 3.28 12.58 1.69
N LEU A 232 2.20 13.34 1.87
CA LEU A 232 0.92 13.08 1.18
C LEU A 232 0.99 13.32 -0.33
N ASP A 233 1.97 14.08 -0.80
CA ASP A 233 2.27 14.23 -2.23
C ASP A 233 2.71 12.90 -2.86
N LEU A 234 3.56 12.10 -2.15
CA LEU A 234 3.93 10.75 -2.60
C LEU A 234 2.71 9.83 -2.63
N VAL A 235 1.86 9.90 -1.59
CA VAL A 235 0.62 9.10 -1.55
C VAL A 235 -0.32 9.48 -2.69
N ALA A 236 -0.45 10.78 -2.98
CA ALA A 236 -1.28 11.25 -4.08
C ALA A 236 -0.73 10.79 -5.44
N LEU A 237 0.60 10.88 -5.63
CA LEU A 237 1.25 10.48 -6.88
C LEU A 237 1.07 8.99 -7.16
N GLY A 238 1.38 8.10 -6.22
CA GLY A 238 1.22 6.67 -6.39
C GLY A 238 -0.25 6.29 -6.63
N THR A 239 -1.17 6.84 -5.81
CA THR A 239 -2.62 6.58 -5.97
C THR A 239 -3.17 6.98 -7.35
N VAL A 240 -2.72 8.11 -7.90
CA VAL A 240 -3.17 8.56 -9.23
C VAL A 240 -2.54 7.72 -10.34
N ALA A 241 -1.26 7.36 -10.19
CA ALA A 241 -0.53 6.58 -11.19
C ALA A 241 -1.02 5.13 -11.28
N ASP A 242 -1.41 4.52 -10.15
CA ASP A 242 -1.97 3.17 -10.09
C ASP A 242 -3.42 3.08 -10.62
N VAL A 243 -4.04 4.22 -10.92
CA VAL A 243 -5.38 4.27 -11.52
C VAL A 243 -6.44 3.53 -10.68
N VAL A 244 -6.31 3.55 -9.36
CA VAL A 244 -7.32 2.96 -8.46
C VAL A 244 -8.71 3.55 -8.70
N PRO A 245 -9.80 2.73 -8.63
CA PRO A 245 -11.16 3.17 -8.94
C PRO A 245 -11.68 4.30 -8.03
#